data_88e10d20f1c07a6bdc45d0cf4da06667
#
_entry.id   88e10d20f1c07a6bdc45d0cf4da06667
#
_cell.length_a   1.000
_cell.length_b   1.000
_cell.length_c   1.000
_cell.angle_alpha   90.00
_cell.angle_beta   90.00
_cell.angle_gamma   90.00
#
_symmetry.space_group_name_H-M   'P 1'
#
loop_
_entity.id
_entity.type
_entity.pdbx_description
1 polymer ?
#
loop_
_entity_poly.entity_id
_entity_poly.type
_entity_poly.pdbx_seq_one_letter_code
_entity_poly.pdbx_strand_id
1 'polypeptide(L)'
;EILRCLVGSEMCIRDSRTAELCEQIKADGMEEYIKDKTGLVIDAYFSGTKIKWILDNVPGARALAEADQLLFGTVETWLIWNLTGGRVHITDYSNASRTMLFDVDNLCWDEKMCEYLNIPMSILPEVKPSSMVYGKVAGGIIGLEDLEGIPIAGAIGDQPAALFGQACFEPGQAKNTYGTGCFLLMNTGEKRVKSKNNLLTGVAWGIGDKVEYAIEGSAFNAGSVIKWLRDELHMIDNAKRCDELAESVPDANGIYFVPAFTGLGAPYWDMYARGCIVGLTRGVNRAHIARSVLEAIAYQMTDLLEAMEDDSGITFTELRVDGGASVSDILLQIQSDMIRTIVDRPKTVETTALGAAYLAGLAVGYWKDRDEIAQNREIEKIFTPQMEKSHRDELYKGWKRAVERSRDWAKD
;
A
#
# COMPACT_ATOMS: atom_id res chain seq x y z
N GLU A 1 -8.85 -26.97 -1.58
CA GLU A 1 -7.81 -26.90 -0.52
C GLU A 1 -6.73 -25.86 -0.85
N ILE A 2 -6.30 -25.75 -2.09
CA ILE A 2 -5.33 -24.73 -2.56
C ILE A 2 -5.90 -23.31 -2.35
N LEU A 3 -7.18 -23.10 -2.60
CA LEU A 3 -7.88 -21.83 -2.36
C LEU A 3 -7.94 -21.44 -0.88
N ARG A 4 -8.07 -22.41 0.04
CA ARG A 4 -8.05 -22.12 1.48
C ARG A 4 -6.69 -21.63 1.97
N CYS A 5 -5.61 -22.04 1.35
CA CYS A 5 -4.27 -21.55 1.66
C CYS A 5 -4.00 -20.12 1.17
N LEU A 6 -4.71 -19.66 0.14
CA LEU A 6 -4.53 -18.31 -0.45
C LEU A 6 -5.51 -17.26 0.11
N VAL A 7 -6.65 -17.66 0.67
CA VAL A 7 -7.73 -16.75 1.10
C VAL A 7 -8.04 -16.86 2.60
N GLY A 8 -7.37 -17.73 3.32
CA GLY A 8 -7.86 -18.23 4.61
C GLY A 8 -7.40 -17.54 5.88
N SER A 9 -6.46 -16.60 5.88
CA SER A 9 -6.08 -15.86 7.09
C SER A 9 -5.30 -14.60 6.76
N GLU A 10 -5.38 -13.58 7.62
CA GLU A 10 -4.53 -12.39 7.59
C GLU A 10 -3.02 -12.75 7.55
N MET A 11 -2.66 -13.93 8.03
CA MET A 11 -1.31 -14.48 7.96
C MET A 11 -0.88 -14.83 6.52
N CYS A 12 -1.81 -15.08 5.61
CA CYS A 12 -1.50 -15.38 4.20
C CYS A 12 -0.94 -14.16 3.45
N ILE A 13 -1.30 -12.95 3.83
CA ILE A 13 -0.78 -11.70 3.23
C ILE A 13 0.70 -11.51 3.58
N ARG A 14 1.12 -12.00 4.76
CA ARG A 14 2.50 -11.98 5.25
C ARG A 14 2.99 -13.40 5.51
N ASP A 15 2.75 -14.29 4.56
CA ASP A 15 3.13 -15.68 4.71
C ASP A 15 4.65 -15.84 4.78
N SER A 16 5.18 -15.98 5.99
CA SER A 16 6.61 -16.13 6.26
C SER A 16 7.18 -17.47 5.81
N ARG A 17 6.36 -18.44 5.31
CA ARG A 17 6.84 -19.75 4.85
C ARG A 17 7.83 -19.65 3.69
N THR A 18 7.85 -18.54 2.96
CA THR A 18 8.81 -18.28 1.88
C THR A 18 9.97 -17.36 2.30
N ALA A 19 10.12 -17.06 3.59
CA ALA A 19 11.20 -16.19 4.07
C ALA A 19 12.59 -16.78 3.76
N GLU A 20 12.79 -18.08 3.97
CA GLU A 20 14.07 -18.75 3.64
C GLU A 20 14.38 -18.66 2.14
N LEU A 21 13.36 -18.78 1.29
CA LEU A 21 13.54 -18.58 -0.16
C LEU A 21 13.93 -17.14 -0.48
N CYS A 22 13.36 -16.15 0.20
CA CYS A 22 13.75 -14.74 0.02
C CYS A 22 15.24 -14.53 0.39
N GLU A 23 15.71 -15.11 1.49
CA GLU A 23 17.13 -15.04 1.86
C GLU A 23 18.03 -15.75 0.85
N GLN A 24 17.60 -16.89 0.29
CA GLN A 24 18.32 -17.57 -0.79
C GLN A 24 18.42 -16.67 -2.05
N ILE A 25 17.32 -16.03 -2.46
CA ILE A 25 17.30 -15.13 -3.61
C ILE A 25 18.28 -13.96 -3.43
N LYS A 26 18.38 -13.42 -2.20
CA LYS A 26 19.38 -12.39 -1.85
C LYS A 26 20.80 -12.93 -1.92
N ALA A 27 21.05 -14.13 -1.35
CA ALA A 27 22.35 -14.78 -1.37
C ALA A 27 22.83 -15.10 -2.81
N ASP A 28 21.91 -15.39 -3.72
CA ASP A 28 22.19 -15.61 -5.15
C ASP A 28 22.47 -14.30 -5.91
N GLY A 29 22.40 -13.14 -5.24
CA GLY A 29 22.72 -11.83 -5.81
C GLY A 29 21.65 -11.27 -6.76
N MET A 30 20.40 -11.73 -6.64
CA MET A 30 19.30 -11.31 -7.52
C MET A 30 18.67 -9.96 -7.12
N GLU A 31 19.08 -9.34 -6.03
CA GLU A 31 18.44 -8.18 -5.45
C GLU A 31 18.38 -6.98 -6.42
N GLU A 32 19.52 -6.63 -7.02
CA GLU A 32 19.57 -5.51 -7.98
C GLU A 32 18.71 -5.79 -9.22
N TYR A 33 18.74 -7.04 -9.72
CA TYR A 33 17.95 -7.44 -10.87
C TYR A 33 16.46 -7.33 -10.60
N ILE A 34 15.99 -7.86 -9.47
CA ILE A 34 14.58 -7.81 -9.07
C ILE A 34 14.14 -6.37 -8.90
N LYS A 35 14.92 -5.57 -8.18
CA LYS A 35 14.64 -4.15 -7.98
C LYS A 35 14.60 -3.38 -9.29
N ASP A 36 15.52 -3.66 -10.20
CA ASP A 36 15.58 -3.02 -11.52
C ASP A 36 14.36 -3.39 -12.38
N LYS A 37 14.00 -4.66 -12.45
CA LYS A 37 12.91 -5.13 -13.32
C LYS A 37 11.52 -4.88 -12.75
N THR A 38 11.35 -5.13 -11.45
CA THR A 38 10.01 -5.15 -10.84
C THR A 38 9.70 -3.92 -10.00
N GLY A 39 10.72 -3.14 -9.59
CA GLY A 39 10.56 -2.04 -8.63
C GLY A 39 10.32 -2.48 -7.19
N LEU A 40 10.43 -3.78 -6.91
CA LEU A 40 10.14 -4.37 -5.61
C LEU A 40 11.42 -4.73 -4.85
N VAL A 41 11.29 -4.85 -3.54
CA VAL A 41 12.28 -5.52 -2.69
C VAL A 41 11.99 -7.02 -2.64
N ILE A 42 12.98 -7.84 -2.25
CA ILE A 42 12.78 -9.28 -2.05
C ILE A 42 12.08 -9.49 -0.72
N ASP A 43 10.82 -9.87 -0.77
CA ASP A 43 10.01 -10.12 0.42
C ASP A 43 8.97 -11.21 0.17
N ALA A 44 8.66 -11.99 1.21
CA ALA A 44 7.61 -13.02 1.18
C ALA A 44 6.20 -12.43 0.97
N TYR A 45 6.04 -11.14 1.03
CA TYR A 45 4.81 -10.42 0.74
C TYR A 45 4.33 -10.61 -0.71
N PHE A 46 5.25 -10.70 -1.67
CA PHE A 46 4.96 -10.77 -3.10
C PHE A 46 4.67 -12.19 -3.59
N SER A 47 3.97 -12.32 -4.74
CA SER A 47 3.41 -13.59 -5.18
C SER A 47 4.42 -14.62 -5.67
N GLY A 48 5.52 -14.20 -6.32
CA GLY A 48 6.44 -15.10 -7.01
C GLY A 48 6.99 -16.23 -6.14
N THR A 49 7.44 -15.90 -4.92
CA THR A 49 7.94 -16.90 -3.97
C THR A 49 6.84 -17.87 -3.51
N LYS A 50 5.60 -17.40 -3.37
CA LYS A 50 4.44 -18.21 -3.00
C LYS A 50 4.03 -19.16 -4.11
N ILE A 51 4.05 -18.70 -5.36
CA ILE A 51 3.78 -19.55 -6.53
C ILE A 51 4.79 -20.71 -6.58
N LYS A 52 6.10 -20.38 -6.48
CA LYS A 52 7.14 -21.40 -6.41
C LYS A 52 6.89 -22.39 -5.27
N TRP A 53 6.58 -21.88 -4.07
CA TRP A 53 6.33 -22.73 -2.92
C TRP A 53 5.16 -23.69 -3.16
N ILE A 54 4.05 -23.21 -3.75
CA ILE A 54 2.88 -24.03 -4.08
C ILE A 54 3.26 -25.12 -5.08
N LEU A 55 3.95 -24.75 -6.15
CA LEU A 55 4.35 -25.70 -7.19
C LEU A 55 5.28 -26.80 -6.66
N ASP A 56 6.16 -26.47 -5.69
CA ASP A 56 7.13 -27.40 -5.14
C ASP A 56 6.59 -28.26 -3.99
N ASN A 57 5.60 -27.77 -3.23
CA ASN A 57 5.15 -28.41 -2.00
C ASN A 57 3.73 -29.00 -2.05
N VAL A 58 2.90 -28.58 -3.00
CA VAL A 58 1.54 -29.13 -3.16
C VAL A 58 1.59 -30.35 -4.12
N PRO A 59 1.23 -31.54 -3.66
CA PRO A 59 1.29 -32.76 -4.48
C PRO A 59 0.54 -32.59 -5.81
N GLY A 60 1.20 -32.83 -6.92
CA GLY A 60 0.63 -32.76 -8.27
C GLY A 60 0.56 -31.35 -8.88
N ALA A 61 0.75 -30.28 -8.12
CA ALA A 61 0.65 -28.91 -8.65
C ALA A 61 1.63 -28.66 -9.80
N ARG A 62 2.88 -29.05 -9.64
CA ARG A 62 3.91 -28.92 -10.70
C ARG A 62 3.56 -29.68 -11.96
N ALA A 63 3.14 -30.94 -11.82
CA ALA A 63 2.77 -31.75 -12.98
C ALA A 63 1.55 -31.17 -13.73
N LEU A 64 0.57 -30.61 -13.00
CA LEU A 64 -0.56 -29.91 -13.61
C LEU A 64 -0.12 -28.63 -14.33
N ALA A 65 0.81 -27.86 -13.74
CA ALA A 65 1.34 -26.65 -14.36
C ALA A 65 2.10 -26.96 -15.65
N GLU A 66 2.95 -27.98 -15.64
CA GLU A 66 3.71 -28.43 -16.81
C GLU A 66 2.85 -29.05 -17.92
N ALA A 67 1.65 -29.52 -17.54
CA ALA A 67 0.66 -30.07 -18.49
C ALA A 67 -0.37 -29.03 -18.94
N ASP A 68 -0.16 -27.73 -18.66
CA ASP A 68 -1.09 -26.63 -18.95
C ASP A 68 -2.51 -26.81 -18.36
N GLN A 69 -2.61 -27.51 -17.21
CA GLN A 69 -3.86 -27.80 -16.50
C GLN A 69 -4.00 -27.00 -15.20
N LEU A 70 -3.10 -26.10 -14.93
CA LEU A 70 -3.13 -25.19 -13.78
C LEU A 70 -2.98 -23.76 -14.26
N LEU A 71 -3.76 -22.87 -13.70
CA LEU A 71 -3.64 -21.42 -13.93
C LEU A 71 -3.33 -20.71 -12.61
N PHE A 72 -2.49 -19.70 -12.68
CA PHE A 72 -2.26 -18.75 -11.61
C PHE A 72 -3.12 -17.51 -11.79
N GLY A 73 -3.55 -16.91 -10.69
CA GLY A 73 -4.19 -15.60 -10.70
C GLY A 73 -4.11 -14.93 -9.34
N THR A 74 -4.08 -13.62 -9.35
CA THR A 74 -4.37 -12.77 -8.23
C THR A 74 -5.90 -12.71 -8.02
N VAL A 75 -6.37 -12.05 -6.95
CA VAL A 75 -7.80 -12.09 -6.58
C VAL A 75 -8.71 -11.60 -7.72
N GLU A 76 -8.32 -10.51 -8.38
CA GLU A 76 -9.11 -9.97 -9.51
C GLU A 76 -9.11 -10.90 -10.73
N THR A 77 -7.99 -11.59 -11.00
CA THR A 77 -7.93 -12.62 -12.05
C THR A 77 -8.94 -13.75 -11.77
N TRP A 78 -8.99 -14.21 -10.51
CA TRP A 78 -9.94 -15.22 -10.07
C TRP A 78 -11.39 -14.75 -10.21
N LEU A 79 -11.68 -13.50 -9.84
CA LEU A 79 -13.01 -12.93 -9.98
C LEU A 79 -13.41 -12.83 -11.46
N ILE A 80 -12.54 -12.32 -12.32
CA ILE A 80 -12.81 -12.19 -13.75
C ILE A 80 -13.00 -13.56 -14.39
N TRP A 81 -12.15 -14.54 -14.04
CA TRP A 81 -12.28 -15.92 -14.50
C TRP A 81 -13.66 -16.50 -14.18
N ASN A 82 -14.10 -16.39 -12.93
CA ASN A 82 -15.40 -16.90 -12.50
C ASN A 82 -16.56 -16.12 -13.12
N LEU A 83 -16.50 -14.79 -13.11
CA LEU A 83 -17.54 -13.94 -13.69
C LEU A 83 -17.71 -14.14 -15.19
N THR A 84 -16.65 -14.54 -15.90
CA THR A 84 -16.71 -14.83 -17.33
C THR A 84 -17.00 -16.30 -17.64
N GLY A 85 -17.27 -17.15 -16.63
CA GLY A 85 -17.51 -18.58 -16.82
C GLY A 85 -16.29 -19.33 -17.35
N GLY A 86 -15.09 -18.98 -16.86
CA GLY A 86 -13.82 -19.63 -17.21
C GLY A 86 -13.30 -19.30 -18.61
N ARG A 87 -13.67 -18.16 -19.18
CA ARG A 87 -13.27 -17.76 -20.55
C ARG A 87 -12.18 -16.71 -20.62
N VAL A 88 -11.98 -15.93 -19.58
CA VAL A 88 -11.02 -14.82 -19.57
C VAL A 88 -10.04 -14.99 -18.42
N HIS A 89 -8.76 -15.21 -18.75
CA HIS A 89 -7.67 -15.35 -17.80
C HIS A 89 -6.71 -14.19 -17.96
N ILE A 90 -6.98 -13.10 -17.23
CA ILE A 90 -6.19 -11.85 -17.28
C ILE A 90 -5.86 -11.34 -15.90
N THR A 91 -4.86 -10.48 -15.83
CA THR A 91 -4.56 -9.57 -14.71
C THR A 91 -4.30 -8.17 -15.26
N ASP A 92 -4.35 -7.14 -14.41
CA ASP A 92 -3.94 -5.80 -14.82
C ASP A 92 -2.47 -5.51 -14.49
N TYR A 93 -1.92 -4.43 -15.07
CA TYR A 93 -0.54 -4.02 -14.84
C TYR A 93 -0.21 -3.79 -13.35
N SER A 94 -1.15 -3.23 -12.58
CA SER A 94 -0.90 -2.90 -11.18
C SER A 94 -0.83 -4.14 -10.29
N ASN A 95 -1.69 -5.14 -10.51
CA ASN A 95 -1.64 -6.42 -9.82
C ASN A 95 -0.44 -7.26 -10.28
N ALA A 96 -0.14 -7.30 -11.58
CA ALA A 96 1.06 -7.95 -12.11
C ALA A 96 2.33 -7.40 -11.45
N SER A 97 2.39 -6.07 -11.22
CA SER A 97 3.51 -5.40 -10.54
C SER A 97 3.77 -5.90 -9.12
N ARG A 98 2.81 -6.60 -8.48
CA ARG A 98 2.97 -7.12 -7.11
C ARG A 98 3.45 -8.57 -7.05
N THR A 99 3.93 -9.13 -8.16
CA THR A 99 4.27 -10.55 -8.23
C THR A 99 5.76 -10.88 -8.10
N MET A 100 6.67 -9.92 -8.27
CA MET A 100 8.11 -10.09 -8.52
C MET A 100 8.43 -10.83 -9.83
N LEU A 101 7.44 -11.02 -10.72
CA LEU A 101 7.59 -11.70 -12.00
C LEU A 101 7.38 -10.76 -13.20
N PHE A 102 7.03 -9.51 -12.95
CA PHE A 102 6.58 -8.57 -13.96
C PHE A 102 7.63 -7.49 -14.21
N ASP A 103 8.08 -7.36 -15.47
CA ASP A 103 8.93 -6.24 -15.92
C ASP A 103 8.05 -5.01 -16.11
N VAL A 104 8.13 -4.08 -15.17
CA VAL A 104 7.27 -2.89 -15.14
C VAL A 104 7.64 -1.85 -16.19
N ASP A 105 8.83 -1.94 -16.80
CA ASP A 105 9.25 -1.05 -17.88
C ASP A 105 8.77 -1.56 -19.26
N ASN A 106 8.78 -2.90 -19.46
CA ASN A 106 8.36 -3.54 -20.70
C ASN A 106 6.89 -4.03 -20.66
N LEU A 107 6.22 -3.95 -19.53
CA LEU A 107 4.82 -4.35 -19.29
C LEU A 107 4.53 -5.81 -19.69
N CYS A 108 5.44 -6.71 -19.35
CA CYS A 108 5.33 -8.14 -19.63
C CYS A 108 5.90 -8.98 -18.48
N TRP A 109 5.57 -10.25 -18.46
CA TRP A 109 6.22 -11.19 -17.55
C TRP A 109 7.70 -11.30 -17.83
N ASP A 110 8.53 -11.28 -16.78
CA ASP A 110 9.99 -11.40 -16.90
C ASP A 110 10.38 -12.88 -17.02
N GLU A 111 10.86 -13.27 -18.20
CA GLU A 111 11.25 -14.66 -18.48
C GLU A 111 12.34 -15.17 -17.56
N LYS A 112 13.35 -14.33 -17.24
CA LYS A 112 14.46 -14.71 -16.38
C LYS A 112 14.00 -14.96 -14.94
N MET A 113 13.05 -14.16 -14.43
CA MET A 113 12.50 -14.41 -13.09
C MET A 113 11.63 -15.66 -13.06
N CYS A 114 10.83 -15.90 -14.10
CA CYS A 114 10.05 -17.12 -14.22
C CYS A 114 10.96 -18.37 -14.29
N GLU A 115 12.02 -18.31 -15.09
CA GLU A 115 13.01 -19.38 -15.18
C GLU A 115 13.74 -19.60 -13.83
N TYR A 116 14.23 -18.52 -13.20
CA TYR A 116 14.92 -18.59 -11.91
C TYR A 116 14.06 -19.22 -10.80
N LEU A 117 12.80 -18.86 -10.73
CA LEU A 117 11.84 -19.43 -9.77
C LEU A 117 11.25 -20.76 -10.23
N ASN A 118 11.59 -21.23 -11.43
CA ASN A 118 11.03 -22.43 -12.06
C ASN A 118 9.49 -22.38 -12.12
N ILE A 119 8.93 -21.27 -12.62
CA ILE A 119 7.49 -21.04 -12.81
C ILE A 119 7.21 -21.10 -14.30
N PRO A 120 6.37 -22.06 -14.79
CA PRO A 120 5.98 -22.10 -16.18
C PRO A 120 5.19 -20.83 -16.55
N MET A 121 5.61 -20.14 -17.61
CA MET A 121 4.92 -18.92 -18.07
C MET A 121 3.49 -19.20 -18.55
N SER A 122 3.20 -20.42 -18.98
CA SER A 122 1.87 -20.83 -19.44
C SER A 122 0.78 -20.75 -18.36
N ILE A 123 1.16 -20.79 -17.06
CA ILE A 123 0.20 -20.64 -15.98
C ILE A 123 -0.18 -19.18 -15.69
N LEU A 124 0.60 -18.22 -16.19
CA LEU A 124 0.43 -16.80 -15.89
C LEU A 124 -0.68 -16.18 -16.74
N PRO A 125 -1.49 -15.26 -16.17
CA PRO A 125 -2.55 -14.59 -16.92
C PRO A 125 -2.00 -13.63 -17.97
N GLU A 126 -2.78 -13.35 -19.01
CA GLU A 126 -2.46 -12.25 -19.93
C GLU A 126 -2.55 -10.92 -19.19
N VAL A 127 -1.56 -10.03 -19.37
CA VAL A 127 -1.52 -8.74 -18.68
C VAL A 127 -2.17 -7.66 -19.53
N LYS A 128 -3.06 -6.87 -18.93
CA LYS A 128 -3.89 -5.86 -19.61
C LYS A 128 -3.83 -4.50 -18.91
N PRO A 129 -4.20 -3.40 -19.59
CA PRO A 129 -4.47 -2.11 -18.96
C PRO A 129 -5.55 -2.21 -17.88
N SER A 130 -5.50 -1.31 -16.89
CA SER A 130 -6.45 -1.31 -15.76
C SER A 130 -7.86 -0.88 -16.16
N SER A 131 -8.02 -0.16 -17.28
CA SER A 131 -9.30 0.33 -17.82
C SER A 131 -9.48 -0.17 -19.25
N MET A 132 -10.20 -1.27 -19.41
CA MET A 132 -10.65 -1.80 -20.71
C MET A 132 -11.76 -2.84 -20.48
N VAL A 133 -12.54 -3.14 -21.51
CA VAL A 133 -13.54 -4.23 -21.45
C VAL A 133 -12.82 -5.57 -21.62
N TYR A 134 -12.68 -6.33 -20.53
CA TYR A 134 -12.03 -7.65 -20.55
C TYR A 134 -12.96 -8.76 -21.01
N GLY A 135 -14.26 -8.63 -20.75
CA GLY A 135 -15.30 -9.59 -21.07
C GLY A 135 -16.64 -9.16 -20.52
N LYS A 136 -17.58 -10.08 -20.50
CA LYS A 136 -18.93 -9.87 -19.95
C LYS A 136 -19.24 -10.95 -18.91
N VAL A 137 -20.06 -10.59 -17.93
CA VAL A 137 -20.57 -11.53 -16.94
C VAL A 137 -21.33 -12.65 -17.68
N ALA A 138 -20.96 -13.88 -17.40
CA ALA A 138 -21.58 -15.07 -17.99
C ALA A 138 -22.97 -15.33 -17.39
N GLY A 139 -23.87 -15.89 -18.18
CA GLY A 139 -25.14 -16.35 -17.69
C GLY A 139 -25.02 -17.57 -16.78
N GLY A 140 -26.01 -17.78 -15.92
CA GLY A 140 -26.13 -18.95 -15.06
C GLY A 140 -25.25 -18.90 -13.79
N ILE A 141 -24.67 -17.76 -13.44
CA ILE A 141 -23.97 -17.56 -12.16
C ILE A 141 -25.02 -17.30 -11.08
N ILE A 142 -25.12 -18.21 -10.11
CA ILE A 142 -26.11 -18.14 -9.02
C ILE A 142 -25.93 -16.85 -8.22
N GLY A 143 -27.04 -16.10 -8.09
CA GLY A 143 -27.06 -14.82 -7.36
C GLY A 143 -26.56 -13.61 -8.14
N LEU A 144 -26.20 -13.77 -9.41
CA LEU A 144 -25.76 -12.69 -10.30
C LEU A 144 -26.55 -12.67 -11.62
N GLU A 145 -27.76 -13.22 -11.63
CA GLU A 145 -28.60 -13.36 -12.83
C GLU A 145 -28.88 -12.01 -13.50
N ASP A 146 -29.10 -10.97 -12.69
CA ASP A 146 -29.38 -9.60 -13.15
C ASP A 146 -28.13 -8.92 -13.76
N LEU A 147 -26.95 -9.50 -13.58
CA LEU A 147 -25.69 -8.96 -14.10
C LEU A 147 -25.23 -9.62 -15.42
N GLU A 148 -25.98 -10.61 -15.92
CA GLU A 148 -25.63 -11.29 -17.17
C GLU A 148 -25.44 -10.29 -18.32
N GLY A 149 -24.33 -10.43 -19.02
CA GLY A 149 -23.99 -9.57 -20.17
C GLY A 149 -23.41 -8.20 -19.83
N ILE A 150 -23.38 -7.82 -18.53
CA ILE A 150 -22.73 -6.57 -18.11
C ILE A 150 -21.21 -6.68 -18.36
N PRO A 151 -20.58 -5.64 -18.96
CA PRO A 151 -19.13 -5.65 -19.20
C PRO A 151 -18.35 -5.59 -17.89
N ILE A 152 -17.28 -6.38 -17.80
CA ILE A 152 -16.24 -6.30 -16.78
C ILE A 152 -15.14 -5.42 -17.37
N ALA A 153 -14.97 -4.21 -16.81
CA ALA A 153 -14.24 -3.17 -17.52
C ALA A 153 -13.20 -2.38 -16.69
N GLY A 154 -12.98 -2.78 -15.44
CA GLY A 154 -11.97 -2.20 -14.55
C GLY A 154 -11.35 -3.29 -13.69
N ALA A 155 -10.02 -3.36 -13.65
CA ALA A 155 -9.25 -4.20 -12.75
C ALA A 155 -8.02 -3.45 -12.29
N ILE A 156 -7.78 -3.41 -10.99
CA ILE A 156 -6.67 -2.64 -10.41
C ILE A 156 -6.39 -3.16 -8.99
N GLY A 157 -5.11 -3.13 -8.58
CA GLY A 157 -4.71 -3.41 -7.20
C GLY A 157 -5.29 -2.40 -6.20
N ASP A 158 -5.50 -2.80 -4.96
CA ASP A 158 -6.16 -1.99 -3.93
C ASP A 158 -5.52 -0.61 -3.70
N GLN A 159 -4.20 -0.56 -3.57
CA GLN A 159 -3.49 0.68 -3.30
C GLN A 159 -3.48 1.66 -4.49
N PRO A 160 -3.16 1.22 -5.73
CA PRO A 160 -3.40 2.01 -6.93
C PRO A 160 -4.86 2.43 -7.14
N ALA A 161 -5.82 1.55 -6.80
CA ALA A 161 -7.24 1.87 -6.88
C ALA A 161 -7.60 3.03 -5.94
N ALA A 162 -7.10 3.01 -4.70
CA ALA A 162 -7.30 4.12 -3.77
C ALA A 162 -6.67 5.43 -4.27
N LEU A 163 -5.48 5.36 -4.88
CA LEU A 163 -4.83 6.51 -5.50
C LEU A 163 -5.70 7.09 -6.64
N PHE A 164 -6.24 6.22 -7.50
CA PHE A 164 -7.15 6.62 -8.58
C PHE A 164 -8.48 7.15 -8.06
N GLY A 165 -9.08 6.47 -7.08
CA GLY A 165 -10.34 6.87 -6.45
C GLY A 165 -10.26 8.19 -5.69
N GLN A 166 -9.09 8.54 -5.19
CA GLN A 166 -8.77 9.86 -4.64
C GLN A 166 -8.53 10.91 -5.73
N ALA A 167 -8.58 10.54 -7.01
CA ALA A 167 -8.26 11.41 -8.15
C ALA A 167 -6.86 12.03 -8.10
N CYS A 168 -5.86 11.30 -7.58
CA CYS A 168 -4.45 11.73 -7.58
C CYS A 168 -3.84 11.54 -8.98
N PHE A 169 -4.27 12.34 -9.95
CA PHE A 169 -3.97 12.17 -11.37
C PHE A 169 -2.71 12.91 -11.83
N GLU A 170 -2.22 13.83 -11.01
CA GLU A 170 -1.03 14.61 -11.35
C GLU A 170 0.21 14.14 -10.56
N PRO A 171 1.42 14.20 -11.16
CA PRO A 171 2.65 13.93 -10.45
C PRO A 171 2.80 14.81 -9.19
N GLY A 172 3.17 14.18 -8.07
CA GLY A 172 3.29 14.85 -6.78
C GLY A 172 2.01 14.86 -5.94
N GLN A 173 0.86 14.45 -6.50
CA GLN A 173 -0.31 14.15 -5.69
C GLN A 173 -0.16 12.77 -5.05
N ALA A 174 -0.47 12.69 -3.77
CA ALA A 174 -0.34 11.45 -3.01
C ALA A 174 -1.62 11.14 -2.22
N LYS A 175 -1.82 9.86 -1.97
CA LYS A 175 -2.83 9.38 -1.04
C LYS A 175 -2.19 8.63 0.11
N ASN A 176 -2.78 8.72 1.30
CA ASN A 176 -2.43 7.87 2.43
C ASN A 176 -3.67 7.19 3.02
N THR A 177 -3.64 5.87 3.07
CA THR A 177 -4.67 5.08 3.75
C THR A 177 -4.24 4.82 5.18
N TYR A 178 -4.94 5.42 6.16
CA TYR A 178 -4.73 5.23 7.59
C TYR A 178 -5.51 4.01 8.10
N GLY A 179 -4.93 2.84 7.95
CA GLY A 179 -5.46 1.56 8.44
C GLY A 179 -4.76 1.07 9.70
N THR A 180 -4.54 -0.23 9.84
CA THR A 180 -3.67 -0.85 10.87
C THR A 180 -2.26 -0.29 10.79
N GLY A 181 -1.71 -0.20 9.57
CA GLY A 181 -0.57 0.61 9.18
C GLY A 181 -1.01 1.77 8.30
N CYS A 182 -0.04 2.47 7.71
CA CYS A 182 -0.24 3.47 6.69
C CYS A 182 0.35 3.02 5.37
N PHE A 183 -0.39 3.28 4.28
CA PHE A 183 0.04 2.99 2.92
C PHE A 183 0.00 4.27 2.11
N LEU A 184 1.17 4.83 1.90
CA LEU A 184 1.38 6.08 1.19
C LEU A 184 1.81 5.80 -0.25
N LEU A 185 1.06 6.32 -1.21
CA LEU A 185 1.40 6.29 -2.63
C LEU A 185 1.44 7.71 -3.20
N MET A 186 2.45 7.99 -4.01
CA MET A 186 2.55 9.24 -4.77
C MET A 186 2.61 8.92 -6.26
N ASN A 187 1.76 9.58 -7.04
CA ASN A 187 1.81 9.52 -8.50
C ASN A 187 3.11 10.16 -9.00
N THR A 188 3.84 9.46 -9.86
CA THR A 188 5.10 9.92 -10.48
C THR A 188 4.97 10.20 -11.98
N GLY A 189 3.73 10.08 -12.52
CA GLY A 189 3.44 10.24 -13.94
C GLY A 189 3.92 9.08 -14.79
N GLU A 190 4.20 9.37 -16.06
CA GLU A 190 4.59 8.35 -17.06
C GLU A 190 6.04 7.86 -16.88
N LYS A 191 6.79 8.39 -15.92
CA LYS A 191 8.17 7.97 -15.65
C LYS A 191 8.26 7.19 -14.36
N ARG A 192 8.76 5.97 -14.47
CA ARG A 192 9.10 5.18 -13.30
C ARG A 192 10.26 5.81 -12.52
N VAL A 193 10.11 5.90 -11.22
CA VAL A 193 11.18 6.31 -10.29
C VAL A 193 11.91 5.06 -9.78
N LYS A 194 13.24 5.04 -9.85
CA LYS A 194 14.07 4.01 -9.20
C LYS A 194 14.47 4.50 -7.82
N SER A 195 13.88 3.92 -6.78
CA SER A 195 14.11 4.34 -5.40
C SER A 195 15.52 4.00 -4.91
N LYS A 196 16.15 4.96 -4.22
CA LYS A 196 17.41 4.78 -3.46
C LYS A 196 17.13 4.58 -1.97
N ASN A 197 15.95 5.01 -1.51
CA ASN A 197 15.50 4.92 -0.13
C ASN A 197 14.69 3.65 0.16
N ASN A 198 14.81 2.63 -0.72
CA ASN A 198 14.10 1.35 -0.61
C ASN A 198 12.57 1.46 -0.57
N LEU A 199 12.02 2.48 -1.21
CA LEU A 199 10.59 2.56 -1.48
C LEU A 199 10.25 1.61 -2.63
N LEU A 200 8.99 1.17 -2.68
CA LEU A 200 8.51 0.35 -3.77
C LEU A 200 8.10 1.23 -4.94
N THR A 201 8.28 0.72 -6.15
CA THR A 201 7.79 1.38 -7.36
C THR A 201 6.99 0.38 -8.17
N GLY A 202 5.85 0.78 -8.69
CA GLY A 202 5.00 -0.09 -9.49
C GLY A 202 4.18 0.70 -10.48
N VAL A 203 3.46 -0.02 -11.33
CA VAL A 203 2.46 0.61 -12.20
C VAL A 203 1.28 1.05 -11.34
N ALA A 204 0.92 2.33 -11.44
CA ALA A 204 -0.27 2.88 -10.83
C ALA A 204 -1.52 2.42 -11.60
N TRP A 205 -1.55 2.66 -12.90
CA TRP A 205 -2.61 2.21 -13.80
C TRP A 205 -2.18 2.27 -15.27
N GLY A 206 -2.92 1.54 -16.10
CA GLY A 206 -2.88 1.66 -17.54
C GLY A 206 -4.25 2.04 -18.10
N ILE A 207 -4.31 3.06 -18.96
CA ILE A 207 -5.52 3.53 -19.65
C ILE A 207 -5.19 3.77 -21.13
N GLY A 208 -5.77 2.99 -22.01
CA GLY A 208 -5.36 2.99 -23.41
C GLY A 208 -3.87 2.65 -23.54
N ASP A 209 -3.12 3.47 -24.27
CA ASP A 209 -1.68 3.28 -24.48
C ASP A 209 -0.81 3.99 -23.42
N LYS A 210 -1.43 4.65 -22.44
CA LYS A 210 -0.72 5.37 -21.39
C LYS A 210 -0.62 4.54 -20.12
N VAL A 211 0.60 4.54 -19.55
CA VAL A 211 0.88 3.91 -18.26
C VAL A 211 1.47 4.95 -17.32
N GLU A 212 0.94 5.01 -16.13
CA GLU A 212 1.46 5.87 -15.06
C GLU A 212 1.98 5.02 -13.91
N TYR A 213 2.96 5.56 -13.21
CA TYR A 213 3.67 4.89 -12.12
C TYR A 213 3.42 5.57 -10.80
N ALA A 214 3.61 4.82 -9.72
CA ALA A 214 3.59 5.36 -8.37
C ALA A 214 4.79 4.84 -7.58
N ILE A 215 5.26 5.68 -6.66
CA ILE A 215 6.18 5.30 -5.61
C ILE A 215 5.39 5.05 -4.32
N GLU A 216 5.72 3.97 -3.61
CA GLU A 216 5.00 3.51 -2.43
C GLU A 216 5.91 3.37 -1.23
N GLY A 217 5.44 3.86 -0.08
CA GLY A 217 6.03 3.62 1.22
C GLY A 217 4.99 3.18 2.24
N SER A 218 5.38 2.30 3.14
CA SER A 218 4.47 1.77 4.17
C SER A 218 5.05 1.94 5.56
N ALA A 219 4.22 2.42 6.49
CA ALA A 219 4.48 2.34 7.93
C ALA A 219 3.60 1.25 8.53
N PHE A 220 4.22 0.27 9.19
CA PHE A 220 3.52 -0.94 9.64
C PHE A 220 2.57 -0.67 10.81
N ASN A 221 2.82 0.38 11.60
CA ASN A 221 2.10 0.68 12.81
C ASN A 221 1.52 2.09 12.80
N ALA A 222 0.20 2.17 12.65
CA ALA A 222 -0.58 3.41 12.74
C ALA A 222 -1.81 3.19 13.62
N GLY A 223 -2.96 2.81 13.07
CA GLY A 223 -4.15 2.48 13.85
C GLY A 223 -3.93 1.32 14.82
N SER A 224 -2.97 0.43 14.56
CA SER A 224 -2.53 -0.62 15.49
C SER A 224 -2.03 -0.06 16.81
N VAL A 225 -1.39 1.12 16.82
CA VAL A 225 -0.89 1.75 18.06
C VAL A 225 -2.04 2.27 18.91
N ILE A 226 -3.07 2.84 18.27
CA ILE A 226 -4.29 3.30 18.96
C ILE A 226 -5.03 2.08 19.54
N LYS A 227 -5.11 0.97 18.80
CA LYS A 227 -5.65 -0.29 19.31
C LYS A 227 -4.85 -0.81 20.50
N TRP A 228 -3.52 -0.77 20.44
CA TRP A 228 -2.64 -1.17 21.52
C TRP A 228 -2.86 -0.34 22.80
N LEU A 229 -3.04 0.99 22.70
CA LEU A 229 -3.42 1.83 23.84
C LEU A 229 -4.75 1.41 24.45
N ARG A 230 -5.70 0.93 23.63
CA ARG A 230 -7.02 0.48 24.07
C ARG A 230 -7.00 -0.92 24.66
N ASP A 231 -6.48 -1.88 23.92
CA ASP A 231 -6.67 -3.31 24.18
C ASP A 231 -5.64 -3.86 25.17
N GLU A 232 -4.39 -3.37 25.11
CA GLU A 232 -3.31 -3.88 25.96
C GLU A 232 -3.02 -2.97 27.15
N LEU A 233 -2.93 -1.65 26.93
CA LEU A 233 -2.64 -0.71 28.03
C LEU A 233 -3.89 -0.22 28.76
N HIS A 234 -5.08 -0.42 28.22
CA HIS A 234 -6.35 0.06 28.78
C HIS A 234 -6.34 1.55 29.16
N MET A 235 -5.60 2.36 28.38
CA MET A 235 -5.49 3.81 28.61
C MET A 235 -6.67 4.59 28.02
N ILE A 236 -7.33 4.02 27.05
CA ILE A 236 -8.48 4.58 26.33
C ILE A 236 -9.54 3.49 26.11
N ASP A 237 -10.80 3.87 25.95
CA ASP A 237 -11.91 2.95 25.68
C ASP A 237 -12.18 2.82 24.17
N ASN A 238 -11.83 3.83 23.39
CA ASN A 238 -12.04 3.89 21.95
C ASN A 238 -11.09 4.95 21.32
N ALA A 239 -11.02 4.98 19.98
CA ALA A 239 -10.15 5.90 19.25
C ALA A 239 -10.49 7.38 19.51
N LYS A 240 -11.79 7.73 19.62
CA LYS A 240 -12.22 9.10 19.93
C LYS A 240 -11.65 9.58 21.27
N ARG A 241 -11.55 8.67 22.25
CA ARG A 241 -10.94 9.01 23.55
C ARG A 241 -9.44 9.32 23.43
N CYS A 242 -8.75 8.72 22.46
CA CYS A 242 -7.37 9.09 22.16
C CYS A 242 -7.28 10.55 21.69
N ASP A 243 -8.15 10.93 20.76
CA ASP A 243 -8.21 12.29 20.24
C ASP A 243 -8.52 13.31 21.36
N GLU A 244 -9.56 13.06 22.17
CA GLU A 244 -9.92 13.91 23.31
C GLU A 244 -8.78 14.10 24.32
N LEU A 245 -8.02 13.05 24.61
CA LEU A 245 -6.84 13.13 25.47
C LEU A 245 -5.74 13.96 24.80
N ALA A 246 -5.45 13.70 23.54
CA ALA A 246 -4.43 14.41 22.80
C ALA A 246 -4.73 15.91 22.63
N GLU A 247 -6.01 16.29 22.50
CA GLU A 247 -6.49 17.67 22.45
C GLU A 247 -6.44 18.38 23.80
N SER A 248 -6.47 17.63 24.90
CA SER A 248 -6.44 18.20 26.27
C SER A 248 -5.07 18.73 26.69
N VAL A 249 -4.03 18.52 25.88
CA VAL A 249 -2.67 19.01 26.11
C VAL A 249 -2.15 19.74 24.86
N PRO A 250 -1.31 20.77 25.04
CA PRO A 250 -0.81 21.55 23.91
C PRO A 250 0.15 20.76 23.00
N ASP A 251 0.92 19.83 23.57
CA ASP A 251 1.95 19.04 22.91
C ASP A 251 2.21 17.74 23.69
N ALA A 252 3.16 16.92 23.22
CA ALA A 252 3.56 15.69 23.89
C ALA A 252 4.53 15.89 25.07
N ASN A 253 4.77 17.11 25.52
CA ASN A 253 5.67 17.44 26.63
C ASN A 253 7.09 16.84 26.47
N GLY A 254 7.61 16.88 25.24
CA GLY A 254 8.95 16.43 24.92
C GLY A 254 9.16 14.92 24.84
N ILE A 255 8.09 14.11 24.95
CA ILE A 255 8.17 12.66 24.72
C ILE A 255 7.96 12.33 23.25
N TYR A 256 8.64 11.26 22.79
CA TYR A 256 8.46 10.66 21.48
C TYR A 256 8.16 9.18 21.64
N PHE A 257 7.10 8.73 20.97
CA PHE A 257 6.74 7.33 20.87
C PHE A 257 7.19 6.78 19.52
N VAL A 258 8.00 5.73 19.49
CA VAL A 258 8.41 5.05 18.25
C VAL A 258 7.68 3.71 18.18
N PRO A 259 6.72 3.53 17.26
CA PRO A 259 5.86 2.33 17.22
C PRO A 259 6.47 1.17 16.44
N ALA A 260 7.70 0.80 16.71
CA ALA A 260 8.41 -0.28 16.03
C ALA A 260 8.05 -1.67 16.60
N PHE A 261 6.75 -2.02 16.72
CA PHE A 261 6.30 -3.29 17.30
C PHE A 261 6.81 -4.52 16.54
N THR A 262 6.90 -4.41 15.22
CA THR A 262 7.35 -5.45 14.31
C THR A 262 8.57 -5.00 13.48
N GLY A 263 9.38 -4.10 14.05
CA GLY A 263 10.43 -3.41 13.32
C GLY A 263 9.95 -2.11 12.68
N LEU A 264 10.85 -1.46 11.95
CA LEU A 264 10.60 -0.26 11.16
C LEU A 264 10.57 -0.61 9.67
N GLY A 265 9.57 -0.11 8.95
CA GLY A 265 9.48 -0.17 7.49
C GLY A 265 10.34 0.89 6.81
N ALA A 266 9.96 1.27 5.60
CA ALA A 266 10.63 2.33 4.86
C ALA A 266 10.65 3.66 5.64
N PRO A 267 11.68 4.47 5.52
CA PRO A 267 12.94 4.24 4.79
C PRO A 267 13.99 3.45 5.58
N TYR A 268 13.71 3.06 6.82
CA TYR A 268 14.71 2.51 7.76
C TYR A 268 15.02 1.03 7.54
N TRP A 269 14.00 0.22 7.22
CA TRP A 269 14.09 -1.23 6.99
C TRP A 269 14.86 -1.97 8.09
N ASP A 270 14.51 -1.71 9.34
CA ASP A 270 15.13 -2.33 10.51
C ASP A 270 14.16 -3.31 11.19
N MET A 271 14.32 -4.58 10.91
CA MET A 271 13.53 -5.66 11.50
C MET A 271 13.85 -5.90 13.00
N TYR A 272 15.01 -5.43 13.45
CA TYR A 272 15.45 -5.55 14.85
C TYR A 272 15.03 -4.38 15.73
N ALA A 273 14.56 -3.29 15.15
CA ALA A 273 13.98 -2.19 15.92
C ALA A 273 12.80 -2.64 16.78
N ARG A 274 12.64 -2.04 17.94
CA ARG A 274 11.48 -2.27 18.83
C ARG A 274 10.91 -0.95 19.29
N GLY A 275 9.59 -0.98 19.64
CA GLY A 275 8.89 0.21 20.12
C GLY A 275 9.53 0.77 21.38
N CYS A 276 9.62 2.09 21.46
CA CYS A 276 10.13 2.77 22.65
C CYS A 276 9.42 4.12 22.88
N ILE A 277 9.48 4.58 24.11
CA ILE A 277 9.08 5.93 24.51
C ILE A 277 10.32 6.60 25.11
N VAL A 278 10.72 7.73 24.56
CA VAL A 278 11.87 8.51 25.06
C VAL A 278 11.43 9.88 25.54
N GLY A 279 12.20 10.51 26.46
CA GLY A 279 11.91 11.84 26.98
C GLY A 279 10.97 11.89 28.19
N LEU A 280 10.69 10.76 28.84
CA LEU A 280 9.80 10.72 30.02
C LEU A 280 10.31 11.57 31.18
N THR A 281 9.43 12.41 31.69
CA THR A 281 9.62 13.21 32.92
C THR A 281 8.43 13.00 33.88
N ARG A 282 8.51 13.51 35.10
CA ARG A 282 7.39 13.45 36.07
C ARG A 282 6.13 14.21 35.61
N GLY A 283 6.25 15.14 34.68
CA GLY A 283 5.14 15.91 34.13
C GLY A 283 4.32 15.16 33.07
N VAL A 284 4.84 14.04 32.60
CA VAL A 284 4.16 13.22 31.55
C VAL A 284 3.00 12.46 32.17
N ASN A 285 1.85 12.50 31.51
CA ASN A 285 0.64 11.76 31.87
C ASN A 285 0.05 11.07 30.63
N ARG A 286 -1.07 10.35 30.79
CA ARG A 286 -1.71 9.60 29.71
C ARG A 286 -2.12 10.45 28.50
N ALA A 287 -2.41 11.74 28.69
CA ALA A 287 -2.77 12.64 27.59
C ALA A 287 -1.56 12.92 26.69
N HIS A 288 -0.39 13.15 27.29
CA HIS A 288 0.86 13.32 26.55
C HIS A 288 1.24 12.04 25.78
N ILE A 289 0.97 10.84 26.35
CA ILE A 289 1.20 9.56 25.65
C ILE A 289 0.25 9.44 24.46
N ALA A 290 -1.04 9.72 24.62
CA ALA A 290 -2.00 9.70 23.52
C ALA A 290 -1.59 10.69 22.41
N ARG A 291 -1.16 11.90 22.78
CA ARG A 291 -0.64 12.90 21.84
C ARG A 291 0.59 12.41 21.11
N SER A 292 1.57 11.83 21.79
CA SER A 292 2.80 11.33 21.18
C SER A 292 2.56 10.17 20.21
N VAL A 293 1.51 9.38 20.42
CA VAL A 293 1.08 8.31 19.50
C VAL A 293 0.55 8.90 18.20
N LEU A 294 -0.31 9.91 18.23
CA LEU A 294 -0.80 10.58 17.02
C LEU A 294 0.32 11.31 16.27
N GLU A 295 1.21 11.98 17.01
CA GLU A 295 2.40 12.62 16.44
C GLU A 295 3.33 11.60 15.78
N ALA A 296 3.53 10.41 16.38
CA ALA A 296 4.35 9.34 15.82
C ALA A 296 3.81 8.84 14.46
N ILE A 297 2.48 8.76 14.30
CA ILE A 297 1.88 8.41 13.01
C ILE A 297 2.23 9.47 11.97
N ALA A 298 2.08 10.76 12.30
CA ALA A 298 2.38 11.85 11.40
C ALA A 298 3.89 11.94 11.06
N TYR A 299 4.78 11.69 12.01
CA TYR A 299 6.22 11.67 11.78
C TYR A 299 6.64 10.55 10.81
N GLN A 300 6.09 9.33 10.96
CA GLN A 300 6.37 8.24 10.04
C GLN A 300 5.96 8.59 8.59
N MET A 301 4.81 9.24 8.42
CA MET A 301 4.38 9.70 7.10
C MET A 301 5.29 10.80 6.54
N THR A 302 5.79 11.67 7.40
CA THR A 302 6.77 12.68 7.01
C THR A 302 8.08 12.04 6.53
N ASP A 303 8.57 11.00 7.22
CA ASP A 303 9.74 10.24 6.80
C ASP A 303 9.56 9.65 5.40
N LEU A 304 8.39 9.08 5.12
CA LEU A 304 8.09 8.48 3.81
C LEU A 304 7.99 9.54 2.71
N LEU A 305 7.33 10.66 2.97
CA LEU A 305 7.19 11.73 1.98
C LEU A 305 8.53 12.38 1.65
N GLU A 306 9.39 12.65 2.65
CA GLU A 306 10.73 13.16 2.40
C GLU A 306 11.56 12.18 1.55
N ALA A 307 11.45 10.88 1.82
CA ALA A 307 12.10 9.85 1.01
C ALA A 307 11.55 9.78 -0.43
N MET A 308 10.25 9.97 -0.62
CA MET A 308 9.63 10.02 -1.96
C MET A 308 10.08 11.23 -2.77
N GLU A 309 10.17 12.40 -2.15
CA GLU A 309 10.68 13.61 -2.79
C GLU A 309 12.17 13.47 -3.17
N ASP A 310 12.99 12.91 -2.27
CA ASP A 310 14.42 12.68 -2.52
C ASP A 310 14.65 11.68 -3.68
N ASP A 311 13.86 10.61 -3.76
CA ASP A 311 13.96 9.61 -4.81
C ASP A 311 13.44 10.10 -6.16
N SER A 312 12.31 10.81 -6.17
CA SER A 312 11.62 11.19 -7.39
C SER A 312 12.08 12.54 -7.96
N GLY A 313 12.57 13.44 -7.12
CA GLY A 313 12.78 14.84 -7.45
C GLY A 313 11.47 15.59 -7.72
N ILE A 314 10.31 14.99 -7.41
CA ILE A 314 8.99 15.58 -7.59
C ILE A 314 8.57 16.22 -6.27
N THR A 315 8.23 17.50 -6.29
CA THR A 315 7.71 18.18 -5.10
C THR A 315 6.31 17.67 -4.79
N PHE A 316 6.11 17.26 -3.56
CA PHE A 316 4.83 16.85 -3.03
C PHE A 316 3.87 18.04 -2.91
N THR A 317 2.68 17.93 -3.46
CA THR A 317 1.74 19.05 -3.57
C THR A 317 0.53 18.95 -2.66
N GLU A 318 0.03 17.74 -2.40
CA GLU A 318 -1.21 17.51 -1.67
C GLU A 318 -1.26 16.06 -1.15
N LEU A 319 -1.74 15.87 0.09
CA LEU A 319 -2.02 14.56 0.67
C LEU A 319 -3.54 14.35 0.78
N ARG A 320 -4.05 13.39 0.04
CA ARG A 320 -5.44 12.93 0.15
C ARG A 320 -5.51 11.71 1.04
N VAL A 321 -6.45 11.68 1.97
CA VAL A 321 -6.45 10.67 3.03
C VAL A 321 -7.74 9.88 3.09
N ASP A 322 -7.62 8.60 3.45
CA ASP A 322 -8.74 7.70 3.71
C ASP A 322 -8.39 6.69 4.81
N GLY A 323 -9.27 5.72 5.03
CA GLY A 323 -9.11 4.70 6.05
C GLY A 323 -9.61 5.10 7.43
N GLY A 324 -9.68 4.14 8.35
CA GLY A 324 -10.38 4.29 9.62
C GLY A 324 -9.83 5.35 10.57
N ALA A 325 -8.52 5.64 10.57
CA ALA A 325 -7.96 6.68 11.44
C ALA A 325 -7.97 8.08 10.80
N SER A 326 -8.34 8.21 9.53
CA SER A 326 -8.50 9.53 8.88
C SER A 326 -9.66 10.36 9.43
N VAL A 327 -10.53 9.78 10.25
CA VAL A 327 -11.61 10.49 10.94
C VAL A 327 -11.11 11.42 12.06
N SER A 328 -9.86 11.23 12.51
CA SER A 328 -9.24 12.03 13.58
C SER A 328 -8.78 13.39 13.05
N ASP A 329 -9.50 14.44 13.38
CA ASP A 329 -9.15 15.81 12.98
C ASP A 329 -7.79 16.25 13.53
N ILE A 330 -7.50 15.88 14.78
CA ILE A 330 -6.22 16.24 15.41
C ILE A 330 -5.05 15.53 14.70
N LEU A 331 -5.19 14.26 14.34
CA LEU A 331 -4.16 13.54 13.58
C LEU A 331 -3.90 14.23 12.23
N LEU A 332 -4.95 14.58 11.51
CA LEU A 332 -4.81 15.20 10.17
C LEU A 332 -4.26 16.62 10.24
N GLN A 333 -4.58 17.37 11.31
CA GLN A 333 -3.96 18.68 11.53
C GLN A 333 -2.46 18.54 11.83
N ILE A 334 -2.08 17.61 12.72
CA ILE A 334 -0.65 17.33 13.00
C ILE A 334 0.06 16.89 11.70
N GLN A 335 -0.59 16.04 10.90
CA GLN A 335 -0.03 15.61 9.63
C GLN A 335 0.22 16.78 8.68
N SER A 336 -0.77 17.66 8.50
CA SER A 336 -0.62 18.87 7.67
C SER A 336 0.51 19.78 8.16
N ASP A 337 0.61 19.96 9.46
CA ASP A 337 1.67 20.75 10.09
C ASP A 337 3.07 20.15 9.83
N MET A 338 3.18 18.83 9.95
CA MET A 338 4.46 18.13 9.78
C MET A 338 4.94 18.09 8.33
N ILE A 339 4.05 17.82 7.38
CA ILE A 339 4.42 17.78 5.95
C ILE A 339 4.39 19.16 5.29
N ARG A 340 3.88 20.19 5.99
CA ARG A 340 3.77 21.58 5.54
C ARG A 340 2.98 21.77 4.24
N THR A 341 2.01 20.91 4.02
CA THR A 341 1.12 21.00 2.87
C THR A 341 -0.32 20.60 3.22
N ILE A 342 -1.21 20.75 2.28
CA ILE A 342 -2.62 20.47 2.45
C ILE A 342 -2.85 18.97 2.67
N VAL A 343 -3.67 18.65 3.67
CA VAL A 343 -4.27 17.32 3.85
C VAL A 343 -5.76 17.43 3.58
N ASP A 344 -6.23 16.63 2.65
CA ASP A 344 -7.61 16.65 2.13
C ASP A 344 -8.32 15.33 2.47
N ARG A 345 -9.42 15.42 3.20
CA ARG A 345 -10.28 14.29 3.53
C ARG A 345 -11.54 14.32 2.69
N PRO A 346 -11.82 13.29 1.87
CA PRO A 346 -13.04 13.22 1.06
C PRO A 346 -14.25 12.84 1.92
N LYS A 347 -15.45 13.12 1.42
CA LYS A 347 -16.69 12.61 2.03
C LYS A 347 -16.82 11.11 1.91
N THR A 348 -16.39 10.53 0.78
CA THR A 348 -16.43 9.10 0.53
C THR A 348 -15.08 8.49 0.90
N VAL A 349 -15.08 7.65 1.94
CA VAL A 349 -13.85 6.99 2.45
C VAL A 349 -13.55 5.65 1.78
N GLU A 350 -14.48 5.08 1.00
CA GLU A 350 -14.31 3.83 0.24
C GLU A 350 -13.66 4.10 -1.12
N THR A 351 -12.52 4.73 -1.12
CA THR A 351 -11.84 5.22 -2.34
C THR A 351 -11.29 4.09 -3.19
N THR A 352 -10.95 2.95 -2.60
CA THR A 352 -10.47 1.75 -3.31
C THR A 352 -11.54 1.21 -4.27
N ALA A 353 -12.75 0.98 -3.78
CA ALA A 353 -13.85 0.51 -4.64
C ALA A 353 -14.22 1.55 -5.69
N LEU A 354 -14.17 2.83 -5.31
CA LEU A 354 -14.46 3.94 -6.21
C LEU A 354 -13.45 4.03 -7.36
N GLY A 355 -12.16 3.80 -7.10
CA GLY A 355 -11.13 3.79 -8.13
C GLY A 355 -11.36 2.72 -9.20
N ALA A 356 -11.70 1.49 -8.78
CA ALA A 356 -12.06 0.43 -9.72
C ALA A 356 -13.33 0.78 -10.53
N ALA A 357 -14.33 1.38 -9.88
CA ALA A 357 -15.55 1.83 -10.55
C ALA A 357 -15.29 2.95 -11.57
N TYR A 358 -14.41 3.91 -11.25
CA TYR A 358 -14.03 4.97 -12.17
C TYR A 358 -13.31 4.42 -13.43
N LEU A 359 -12.38 3.48 -13.25
CA LEU A 359 -11.69 2.85 -14.39
C LEU A 359 -12.67 2.06 -15.27
N ALA A 360 -13.61 1.34 -14.67
CA ALA A 360 -14.67 0.66 -15.42
C ALA A 360 -15.55 1.67 -16.16
N GLY A 361 -15.94 2.75 -15.51
CA GLY A 361 -16.74 3.82 -16.11
C GLY A 361 -16.05 4.50 -17.30
N LEU A 362 -14.72 4.74 -17.22
CA LEU A 362 -13.93 5.25 -18.34
C LEU A 362 -13.93 4.27 -19.51
N ALA A 363 -13.72 2.98 -19.25
CA ALA A 363 -13.66 1.95 -20.29
C ALA A 363 -14.98 1.77 -21.06
N VAL A 364 -16.12 2.01 -20.43
CA VAL A 364 -17.46 1.91 -21.06
C VAL A 364 -18.04 3.26 -21.48
N GLY A 365 -17.30 4.36 -21.28
CA GLY A 365 -17.73 5.71 -21.68
C GLY A 365 -18.78 6.33 -20.77
N TYR A 366 -18.93 5.86 -19.52
CA TYR A 366 -19.77 6.50 -18.50
C TYR A 366 -19.14 7.82 -18.03
N TRP A 367 -17.82 7.83 -17.81
CA TRP A 367 -17.02 9.04 -17.59
C TRP A 367 -16.30 9.38 -18.91
N LYS A 368 -16.31 10.64 -19.27
CA LYS A 368 -15.64 11.13 -20.47
C LYS A 368 -14.10 11.07 -20.32
N ASP A 369 -13.61 11.53 -19.19
CA ASP A 369 -12.18 11.66 -18.89
C ASP A 369 -11.92 11.76 -17.37
N ARG A 370 -10.65 11.86 -17.00
CA ARG A 370 -10.23 12.01 -15.59
C ARG A 370 -10.61 13.36 -14.98
N ASP A 371 -10.73 14.40 -15.80
CA ASP A 371 -11.12 15.74 -15.34
C ASP A 371 -12.56 15.75 -14.84
N GLU A 372 -13.46 15.04 -15.53
CA GLU A 372 -14.83 14.86 -15.07
C GLU A 372 -14.90 14.10 -13.74
N ILE A 373 -14.09 13.06 -13.57
CA ILE A 373 -13.97 12.33 -12.31
C ILE A 373 -13.49 13.26 -11.19
N ALA A 374 -12.43 14.03 -11.43
CA ALA A 374 -11.85 14.93 -10.45
C ALA A 374 -12.86 16.02 -9.99
N GLN A 375 -13.69 16.54 -10.93
CA GLN A 375 -14.72 17.53 -10.63
C GLN A 375 -15.86 16.96 -9.77
N ASN A 376 -16.11 15.67 -9.82
CA ASN A 376 -17.14 14.99 -9.03
C ASN A 376 -16.65 14.56 -7.64
N ARG A 377 -15.36 14.73 -7.33
CA ARG A 377 -14.83 14.42 -6.01
C ARG A 377 -15.33 15.40 -4.96
N GLU A 378 -16.02 14.90 -3.95
CA GLU A 378 -16.52 15.70 -2.84
C GLU A 378 -15.53 15.71 -1.67
N ILE A 379 -15.12 16.90 -1.26
CA ILE A 379 -14.25 17.14 -0.11
C ILE A 379 -15.12 17.30 1.15
N GLU A 380 -14.78 16.62 2.23
CA GLU A 380 -15.38 16.85 3.54
C GLU A 380 -14.64 17.95 4.29
N LYS A 381 -13.32 17.84 4.39
CA LYS A 381 -12.51 18.80 5.16
C LYS A 381 -11.09 18.91 4.62
N ILE A 382 -10.59 20.15 4.64
CA ILE A 382 -9.20 20.48 4.31
C ILE A 382 -8.50 20.93 5.58
N PHE A 383 -7.28 20.40 5.80
CA PHE A 383 -6.38 20.83 6.85
C PHE A 383 -5.19 21.55 6.21
N THR A 384 -4.87 22.73 6.71
CA THR A 384 -3.75 23.54 6.24
C THR A 384 -2.72 23.70 7.35
N PRO A 385 -1.42 23.82 7.00
CA PRO A 385 -0.36 23.98 7.99
C PRO A 385 -0.60 25.22 8.86
N GLN A 386 -0.57 25.04 10.18
CA GLN A 386 -0.70 26.10 11.18
C GLN A 386 0.55 26.26 12.03
N MET A 387 1.40 25.23 12.11
CA MET A 387 2.63 25.23 12.89
C MET A 387 3.73 26.03 12.21
N GLU A 388 4.45 26.85 12.97
CA GLU A 388 5.64 27.52 12.49
C GLU A 388 6.73 26.53 12.05
N LYS A 389 7.41 26.83 10.93
CA LYS A 389 8.43 25.93 10.35
C LYS A 389 9.53 25.56 11.33
N SER A 390 10.02 26.54 12.10
CA SER A 390 11.10 26.33 13.09
C SER A 390 10.69 25.32 14.16
N HIS A 391 9.43 25.39 14.62
CA HIS A 391 8.90 24.45 15.62
C HIS A 391 8.71 23.04 15.02
N ARG A 392 8.18 22.95 13.81
CA ARG A 392 8.10 21.68 13.04
C ARG A 392 9.47 21.01 12.92
N ASP A 393 10.48 21.79 12.52
CA ASP A 393 11.83 21.25 12.30
C ASP A 393 12.46 20.76 13.62
N GLU A 394 12.18 21.43 14.74
CA GLU A 394 12.64 21.03 16.07
C GLU A 394 11.99 19.70 16.51
N LEU A 395 10.66 19.57 16.38
CA LEU A 395 9.92 18.34 16.67
C LEU A 395 10.42 17.18 15.81
N TYR A 396 10.59 17.40 14.52
CA TYR A 396 11.03 16.36 13.59
C TYR A 396 12.49 15.91 13.87
N LYS A 397 13.37 16.84 14.25
CA LYS A 397 14.72 16.50 14.71
C LYS A 397 14.67 15.62 15.98
N GLY A 398 13.74 15.90 16.88
CA GLY A 398 13.49 15.09 18.07
C GLY A 398 13.03 13.67 17.69
N TRP A 399 12.11 13.55 16.73
CA TRP A 399 11.66 12.29 16.17
C TRP A 399 12.81 11.44 15.61
N LYS A 400 13.64 12.00 14.73
CA LYS A 400 14.79 11.28 14.16
C LYS A 400 15.71 10.74 15.27
N ARG A 401 15.94 11.52 16.32
CA ARG A 401 16.73 11.08 17.49
C ARG A 401 16.05 9.96 18.27
N ALA A 402 14.73 9.93 18.34
CA ALA A 402 13.97 8.86 19.00
C ALA A 402 14.05 7.57 18.19
N VAL A 403 13.88 7.64 16.88
CA VAL A 403 14.03 6.49 15.97
C VAL A 403 15.40 5.82 16.13
N GLU A 404 16.49 6.60 16.15
CA GLU A 404 17.84 6.06 16.34
C GLU A 404 18.01 5.27 17.66
N ARG A 405 17.18 5.51 18.68
CA ARG A 405 17.21 4.77 19.94
C ARG A 405 16.41 3.47 19.91
N SER A 406 15.53 3.31 18.95
CA SER A 406 14.73 2.11 18.75
C SER A 406 15.41 1.08 17.83
N ARG A 407 16.40 1.52 17.07
CA ARG A 407 17.07 0.70 16.05
C ARG A 407 17.95 -0.38 16.69
N ASP A 408 18.11 -1.47 15.97
CA ASP A 408 18.95 -2.63 16.34
C ASP A 408 18.67 -3.20 17.76
N TRP A 409 17.56 -2.82 18.40
CA TRP A 409 17.27 -3.18 19.79
C TRP A 409 17.27 -4.68 20.06
N ALA A 410 16.75 -5.49 19.15
CA ALA A 410 16.67 -6.96 19.28
C ALA A 410 17.83 -7.68 18.53
N LYS A 411 18.88 -6.98 18.21
CA LYS A 411 20.07 -7.54 17.61
C LYS A 411 21.02 -7.96 18.72
N ASP A 412 21.25 -9.27 18.88
CA ASP A 412 22.19 -9.86 19.86
C ASP A 412 23.65 -9.57 19.51
#